data_a12915b728ccf625d73990873330054b
#
_entry.id   a12915b728ccf625d73990873330054b
#
_cell.length_a   1.000
_cell.length_b   1.000
_cell.length_c   1.000
_cell.angle_alpha   90.00
_cell.angle_beta   90.00
_cell.angle_gamma   90.00
#
_symmetry.space_group_name_H-M   'P 1'
#
loop_
_entity.id
_entity.type
_entity.pdbx_description
1 polymer ?
#
loop_
_entity_poly.entity_id
_entity_poly.type
_entity_poly.pdbx_seq_one_letter_code
_entity_poly.pdbx_strand_id
1 'polypeptide(L)'
;MATFLFRINTMKALSFQIPKAEKESYRVQVDKVPYFYDLFHYHQELQITLIQKGYGTCIIGDYISSFKPGDLFVIGQNLPHVFSSDKSFYEQSDKECISTTLFLSPQLIKSDFFELEELSDIKAFIDNAKRGIRISTKNKTRLLDSFQRIESDKASRGIINVLELCMRLNSDKKAKHLSHIDYKSISKESDGQILNAVFQFTLSNFREDISLDTVAKMANRSPAAFCRFFKKRTRKTYVSFLNEVRIQEACTLLLKPNLNIYEICFQTGFNNISNFNRQFKKITGFTPKGYRNAH
;
A
#
# COMPACT_ATOMS: atom_id res chain seq x y z
N MET A 1 20.26 30.97 13.97
CA MET A 1 20.89 30.07 12.99
C MET A 1 21.14 28.73 13.68
N ALA A 2 20.24 27.78 13.60
CA ALA A 2 20.44 26.44 14.15
C ALA A 2 20.37 25.48 12.95
N THR A 3 21.54 25.01 12.55
CA THR A 3 21.76 24.07 11.45
C THR A 3 21.27 22.69 11.90
N PHE A 4 20.09 22.29 11.47
CA PHE A 4 19.61 20.91 11.62
C PHE A 4 20.38 20.02 10.65
N LEU A 5 21.46 19.43 11.14
CA LEU A 5 22.12 18.30 10.50
C LEU A 5 21.17 17.07 10.60
N PHE A 6 20.40 16.84 9.54
CA PHE A 6 19.74 15.54 9.33
C PHE A 6 20.83 14.48 9.19
N ARG A 7 21.07 13.71 10.23
CA ARG A 7 21.76 12.43 10.15
C ARG A 7 20.91 11.54 9.21
N ILE A 8 21.39 11.36 7.99
CA ILE A 8 20.89 10.34 7.07
C ILE A 8 21.28 8.98 7.69
N ASN A 9 20.43 8.46 8.55
CA ASN A 9 20.47 7.05 8.90
C ASN A 9 20.06 6.31 7.62
N THR A 10 20.95 5.49 7.09
CA THR A 10 20.74 4.57 5.98
C THR A 10 19.65 3.57 6.36
N MET A 11 18.38 3.94 6.14
CA MET A 11 17.26 3.07 6.46
C MET A 11 17.07 2.06 5.32
N LYS A 12 17.23 0.81 5.68
CA LYS A 12 16.97 -0.39 4.87
C LYS A 12 15.48 -0.52 4.60
N ALA A 13 15.06 -0.98 3.41
CA ALA A 13 13.75 -1.60 3.29
C ALA A 13 13.75 -2.77 4.26
N LEU A 14 13.03 -2.57 5.33
CA LEU A 14 13.09 -3.47 6.46
C LEU A 14 12.38 -4.75 6.06
N SER A 15 13.12 -5.85 6.02
CA SER A 15 12.52 -7.15 6.26
C SER A 15 11.83 -7.04 7.61
N PHE A 16 10.52 -6.84 7.59
CA PHE A 16 9.74 -6.73 8.80
C PHE A 16 9.43 -8.14 9.29
N GLN A 17 9.99 -8.51 10.42
CA GLN A 17 9.59 -9.74 11.08
C GLN A 17 8.32 -9.45 11.86
N ILE A 18 7.21 -10.00 11.38
CA ILE A 18 5.97 -9.99 12.14
C ILE A 18 6.22 -10.84 13.40
N PRO A 19 6.04 -10.29 14.62
CA PRO A 19 6.25 -11.04 15.84
C PRO A 19 5.36 -12.30 15.83
N LYS A 20 5.96 -13.50 15.87
CA LYS A 20 5.27 -14.79 15.84
C LYS A 20 5.54 -15.58 17.09
N ALA A 21 4.56 -16.36 17.52
CA ALA A 21 4.85 -17.61 18.22
C ALA A 21 5.36 -18.62 17.17
N GLU A 22 6.44 -19.36 17.47
CA GLU A 22 7.18 -20.21 16.52
C GLU A 22 6.35 -21.27 15.77
N LYS A 23 5.10 -21.53 16.19
CA LYS A 23 4.23 -22.60 15.66
C LYS A 23 2.90 -22.10 15.07
N GLU A 24 2.70 -20.80 14.91
CA GLU A 24 1.43 -20.28 14.40
C GLU A 24 1.36 -20.36 12.86
N SER A 25 0.35 -21.07 12.35
CA SER A 25 0.07 -21.15 10.90
C SER A 25 -0.60 -19.87 10.39
N TYR A 26 -1.35 -19.20 11.23
CA TYR A 26 -2.00 -17.91 10.96
C TYR A 26 -2.11 -17.09 12.24
N ARG A 27 -2.32 -15.78 12.09
CA ARG A 27 -2.50 -14.85 13.21
C ARG A 27 -3.43 -13.71 12.81
N VAL A 28 -4.36 -13.36 13.69
CA VAL A 28 -5.15 -12.12 13.59
C VAL A 28 -4.52 -11.07 14.49
N GLN A 29 -4.38 -9.86 13.96
CA GLN A 29 -3.86 -8.70 14.68
C GLN A 29 -4.79 -7.51 14.47
N VAL A 30 -5.13 -6.83 15.56
CA VAL A 30 -5.86 -5.56 15.52
C VAL A 30 -4.90 -4.44 15.90
N ASP A 31 -4.68 -3.53 14.97
CA ASP A 31 -3.87 -2.34 15.22
C ASP A 31 -4.80 -1.16 15.53
N LYS A 32 -4.55 -0.51 16.68
CA LYS A 32 -5.14 0.77 17.08
C LYS A 32 -3.99 1.72 17.34
N VAL A 33 -3.70 2.59 16.40
CA VAL A 33 -2.49 3.43 16.40
C VAL A 33 -2.83 4.85 15.96
N PRO A 34 -2.04 5.86 16.34
CA PRO A 34 -2.26 7.24 15.88
C PRO A 34 -2.19 7.35 14.35
N TYR A 35 -1.29 6.63 13.72
CA TYR A 35 -1.11 6.50 12.26
C TYR A 35 -0.58 5.11 11.94
N PHE A 36 -0.85 4.61 10.74
CA PHE A 36 -0.35 3.31 10.29
C PHE A 36 1.17 3.31 10.14
N TYR A 37 1.78 2.11 10.20
CA TYR A 37 3.20 1.91 9.95
C TYR A 37 3.56 2.40 8.54
N ASP A 38 4.33 3.47 8.46
CA ASP A 38 4.56 4.24 7.25
C ASP A 38 5.91 3.95 6.58
N LEU A 39 6.64 2.92 7.01
CA LEU A 39 7.84 2.47 6.33
C LEU A 39 7.51 1.46 5.24
N PHE A 40 8.06 1.70 4.04
CA PHE A 40 7.93 0.76 2.93
C PHE A 40 8.69 -0.53 3.25
N HIS A 41 7.96 -1.63 3.39
CA HIS A 41 8.46 -2.90 3.89
C HIS A 41 7.90 -4.09 3.11
N TYR A 42 8.47 -5.25 3.35
CA TYR A 42 7.96 -6.54 2.89
C TYR A 42 8.17 -7.59 3.98
N HIS A 43 7.39 -8.64 3.93
CA HIS A 43 7.49 -9.79 4.82
C HIS A 43 7.09 -11.07 4.10
N GLN A 44 7.39 -12.22 4.69
CA GLN A 44 7.16 -13.52 4.06
C GLN A 44 5.72 -14.03 4.19
N GLU A 45 4.92 -13.43 5.03
CA GLU A 45 3.51 -13.77 5.24
C GLU A 45 2.66 -13.27 4.08
N LEU A 46 1.53 -13.96 3.82
CA LEU A 46 0.42 -13.35 3.13
C LEU A 46 -0.40 -12.54 4.15
N GLN A 47 -0.72 -11.31 3.80
CA GLN A 47 -1.44 -10.37 4.64
C GLN A 47 -2.81 -10.07 4.03
N ILE A 48 -3.87 -10.17 4.85
CA ILE A 48 -5.23 -9.74 4.51
C ILE A 48 -5.63 -8.67 5.51
N THR A 49 -5.67 -7.40 5.09
CA THR A 49 -5.89 -6.25 5.96
C THR A 49 -7.19 -5.53 5.62
N LEU A 50 -8.08 -5.42 6.60
CA LEU A 50 -9.27 -4.57 6.54
C LEU A 50 -9.02 -3.24 7.23
N ILE A 51 -9.16 -2.15 6.51
CA ILE A 51 -9.11 -0.79 7.07
C ILE A 51 -10.46 -0.48 7.72
N GLN A 52 -10.48 -0.29 9.04
CA GLN A 52 -11.69 0.05 9.78
C GLN A 52 -11.84 1.55 9.99
N LYS A 53 -10.72 2.22 10.35
CA LYS A 53 -10.63 3.66 10.58
C LYS A 53 -9.30 4.19 10.06
N GLY A 54 -9.27 5.40 9.56
CA GLY A 54 -8.10 6.00 8.95
C GLY A 54 -8.16 6.02 7.43
N TYR A 55 -7.43 6.96 6.85
CA TYR A 55 -7.30 7.15 5.40
C TYR A 55 -5.92 7.71 5.08
N GLY A 56 -5.51 7.58 3.82
CA GLY A 56 -4.21 8.03 3.36
C GLY A 56 -3.84 7.46 2.00
N THR A 57 -2.56 7.29 1.76
CA THR A 57 -2.00 6.75 0.51
C THR A 57 -1.36 5.39 0.76
N CYS A 58 -1.69 4.40 -0.04
CA CYS A 58 -0.99 3.12 -0.05
C CYS A 58 -0.13 2.97 -1.31
N ILE A 59 1.02 2.33 -1.13
CA ILE A 59 1.88 1.85 -2.22
C ILE A 59 1.98 0.34 -2.04
N ILE A 60 1.61 -0.42 -3.06
CA ILE A 60 1.66 -1.88 -3.07
C ILE A 60 2.31 -2.31 -4.38
N GLY A 61 3.57 -2.75 -4.31
CA GLY A 61 4.38 -2.95 -5.49
C GLY A 61 4.56 -1.66 -6.30
N ASP A 62 4.06 -1.64 -7.52
CA ASP A 62 4.06 -0.45 -8.41
C ASP A 62 2.72 0.30 -8.41
N TYR A 63 1.75 -0.15 -7.63
CA TYR A 63 0.45 0.48 -7.51
C TYR A 63 0.43 1.54 -6.42
N ILE A 64 -0.15 2.71 -6.73
CA ILE A 64 -0.36 3.82 -5.80
C ILE A 64 -1.81 4.22 -5.84
N SER A 65 -2.42 4.34 -4.66
CA SER A 65 -3.80 4.79 -4.52
C SER A 65 -4.07 5.32 -3.12
N SER A 66 -5.18 6.03 -2.95
CA SER A 66 -5.71 6.29 -1.63
C SER A 66 -6.35 5.04 -1.04
N PHE A 67 -6.33 4.93 0.28
CA PHE A 67 -7.10 3.96 1.05
C PHE A 67 -8.06 4.67 2.01
N LYS A 68 -9.16 4.00 2.36
CA LYS A 68 -10.20 4.52 3.24
C LYS A 68 -10.88 3.37 4.03
N PRO A 69 -11.67 3.72 5.06
CA PRO A 69 -12.43 2.71 5.79
C PRO A 69 -13.34 1.88 4.88
N GLY A 70 -13.24 0.55 5.02
CA GLY A 70 -13.93 -0.45 4.19
C GLY A 70 -13.08 -1.02 3.06
N ASP A 71 -11.91 -0.51 2.79
CA ASP A 71 -10.98 -1.17 1.89
C ASP A 71 -10.36 -2.39 2.56
N LEU A 72 -10.31 -3.49 1.82
CA LEU A 72 -9.59 -4.69 2.18
C LEU A 72 -8.48 -4.92 1.16
N PHE A 73 -7.29 -5.17 1.66
CA PHE A 73 -6.11 -5.46 0.85
C PHE A 73 -5.61 -6.88 1.13
N VAL A 74 -5.32 -7.63 0.06
CA VAL A 74 -4.62 -8.91 0.15
C VAL A 74 -3.24 -8.70 -0.45
N ILE A 75 -2.20 -8.88 0.35
CA ILE A 75 -0.81 -8.62 0.00
C ILE A 75 -0.06 -9.94 0.09
N GLY A 76 0.45 -10.41 -1.05
CA GLY A 76 1.16 -11.67 -1.13
C GLY A 76 2.56 -11.60 -0.52
N GLN A 77 3.15 -12.79 -0.37
CA GLN A 77 4.50 -12.96 0.17
C GLN A 77 5.52 -12.08 -0.56
N ASN A 78 6.35 -11.39 0.20
CA ASN A 78 7.44 -10.54 -0.29
C ASN A 78 7.00 -9.39 -1.23
N LEU A 79 5.72 -9.06 -1.29
CA LEU A 79 5.23 -7.90 -2.05
C LEU A 79 5.48 -6.62 -1.22
N PRO A 80 6.37 -5.72 -1.69
CA PRO A 80 6.67 -4.51 -0.94
C PRO A 80 5.45 -3.59 -0.85
N HIS A 81 5.19 -3.04 0.34
CA HIS A 81 4.02 -2.19 0.57
C HIS A 81 4.21 -1.20 1.71
N VAL A 82 3.35 -0.18 1.73
CA VAL A 82 3.22 0.81 2.81
C VAL A 82 1.81 1.40 2.81
N PHE A 83 1.32 1.73 4.00
CA PHE A 83 0.12 2.53 4.23
C PHE A 83 0.51 3.81 4.93
N SER A 84 0.68 4.91 4.19
CA SER A 84 0.99 6.23 4.76
C SER A 84 -0.32 6.94 5.08
N SER A 85 -0.57 7.20 6.36
CA SER A 85 -1.74 7.94 6.82
C SER A 85 -1.73 9.38 6.33
N ASP A 86 -2.90 10.01 6.20
CA ASP A 86 -3.00 11.44 5.87
C ASP A 86 -2.25 12.28 6.93
N LYS A 87 -1.69 13.41 6.51
CA LYS A 87 -0.88 14.28 7.36
C LYS A 87 -1.61 14.70 8.65
N SER A 88 -2.93 14.84 8.59
CA SER A 88 -3.75 15.19 9.75
C SER A 88 -3.70 14.17 10.89
N PHE A 89 -3.29 12.91 10.65
CA PHE A 89 -3.12 11.90 11.69
C PHE A 89 -1.80 12.08 12.47
N TYR A 90 -0.83 12.75 11.89
CA TYR A 90 0.44 13.06 12.57
C TYR A 90 0.37 14.37 13.37
N GLU A 91 -0.56 15.27 13.00
CA GLU A 91 -0.69 16.61 13.59
C GLU A 91 -1.76 16.67 14.69
N GLN A 92 -2.72 15.74 14.72
CA GLN A 92 -3.87 15.75 15.63
C GLN A 92 -3.87 14.50 16.52
N SER A 93 -3.69 14.69 17.82
CA SER A 93 -3.56 13.62 18.81
C SER A 93 -4.85 12.84 19.09
N ASP A 94 -6.02 13.34 18.67
CA ASP A 94 -7.33 12.73 18.87
C ASP A 94 -7.73 11.76 17.73
N LYS A 95 -6.95 11.75 16.66
CA LYS A 95 -7.16 10.82 15.54
C LYS A 95 -6.48 9.48 15.79
N GLU A 96 -7.14 8.43 15.33
CA GLU A 96 -6.60 7.07 15.36
C GLU A 96 -6.89 6.35 14.04
N CYS A 97 -6.01 5.44 13.70
CA CYS A 97 -6.16 4.46 12.64
C CYS A 97 -6.45 3.08 13.25
N ILE A 98 -7.38 2.35 12.66
CA ILE A 98 -7.73 1.00 13.10
C ILE A 98 -7.73 0.07 11.89
N SER A 99 -7.00 -1.04 12.00
CA SER A 99 -7.05 -2.13 11.04
C SER A 99 -7.16 -3.48 11.73
N THR A 100 -7.76 -4.44 11.03
CA THR A 100 -7.69 -5.85 11.40
C THR A 100 -7.00 -6.61 10.28
N THR A 101 -5.96 -7.34 10.63
CA THR A 101 -5.08 -8.04 9.70
C THR A 101 -5.00 -9.51 10.04
N LEU A 102 -5.23 -10.38 9.04
CA LEU A 102 -4.89 -11.80 9.09
C LEU A 102 -3.57 -12.02 8.37
N PHE A 103 -2.61 -12.62 9.05
CA PHE A 103 -1.36 -13.09 8.48
C PHE A 103 -1.40 -14.61 8.33
N LEU A 104 -1.07 -15.12 7.14
CA LEU A 104 -0.84 -16.54 6.90
C LEU A 104 0.66 -16.80 6.81
N SER A 105 1.14 -17.79 7.56
CA SER A 105 2.57 -18.08 7.64
C SER A 105 3.12 -18.66 6.34
N PRO A 106 4.42 -18.45 6.02
CA PRO A 106 5.07 -19.07 4.89
C PRO A 106 5.04 -20.61 4.94
N GLN A 107 5.07 -21.18 6.15
CA GLN A 107 4.99 -22.61 6.37
C GLN A 107 3.66 -23.18 5.94
N LEU A 108 2.55 -22.50 6.29
CA LEU A 108 1.22 -22.89 5.86
C LEU A 108 1.08 -22.78 4.32
N ILE A 109 1.49 -21.65 3.76
CA ILE A 109 1.31 -21.37 2.32
C ILE A 109 2.12 -22.35 1.44
N LYS A 110 3.28 -22.79 1.90
CA LYS A 110 4.18 -23.72 1.18
C LYS A 110 3.92 -25.17 1.52
N SER A 111 2.96 -25.48 2.40
CA SER A 111 2.65 -26.85 2.75
C SER A 111 1.91 -27.56 1.61
N ASP A 112 2.03 -28.89 1.54
CA ASP A 112 1.30 -29.73 0.61
C ASP A 112 -0.22 -29.66 0.81
N PHE A 113 -0.67 -29.06 1.90
CA PHE A 113 -2.08 -28.83 2.19
C PHE A 113 -2.81 -28.07 1.07
N PHE A 114 -2.19 -27.01 0.52
CA PHE A 114 -2.77 -26.26 -0.60
C PHE A 114 -2.52 -26.89 -1.98
N GLU A 115 -1.84 -28.04 -2.07
CA GLU A 115 -1.67 -28.80 -3.31
C GLU A 115 -2.84 -29.78 -3.54
N LEU A 116 -3.76 -29.93 -2.58
CA LEU A 116 -4.99 -30.71 -2.75
C LEU A 116 -5.85 -30.07 -3.85
N GLU A 117 -6.43 -30.90 -4.72
CA GLU A 117 -7.25 -30.45 -5.85
C GLU A 117 -8.47 -29.66 -5.38
N GLU A 118 -9.06 -30.08 -4.25
CA GLU A 118 -10.22 -29.43 -3.63
C GLU A 118 -9.91 -28.01 -3.11
N LEU A 119 -8.64 -27.63 -2.97
CA LEU A 119 -8.19 -26.30 -2.56
C LEU A 119 -7.57 -25.50 -3.70
N SER A 120 -7.69 -25.96 -4.94
CA SER A 120 -7.09 -25.34 -6.13
C SER A 120 -7.54 -23.88 -6.36
N ASP A 121 -8.77 -23.54 -6.03
CA ASP A 121 -9.32 -22.20 -6.10
C ASP A 121 -8.71 -21.27 -5.03
N ILE A 122 -8.48 -21.77 -3.82
CA ILE A 122 -7.81 -21.03 -2.73
C ILE A 122 -6.33 -20.85 -3.05
N LYS A 123 -5.68 -21.88 -3.59
CA LYS A 123 -4.31 -21.77 -4.08
C LYS A 123 -4.17 -20.70 -5.15
N ALA A 124 -5.09 -20.68 -6.13
CA ALA A 124 -5.12 -19.64 -7.15
C ALA A 124 -5.32 -18.25 -6.56
N PHE A 125 -6.15 -18.09 -5.52
CA PHE A 125 -6.31 -16.83 -4.80
C PHE A 125 -5.01 -16.38 -4.12
N ILE A 126 -4.33 -17.30 -3.42
CA ILE A 126 -3.03 -17.03 -2.78
C ILE A 126 -1.98 -16.63 -3.82
N ASP A 127 -1.94 -17.30 -4.96
CA ASP A 127 -1.01 -17.00 -6.05
C ASP A 127 -1.31 -15.63 -6.69
N ASN A 128 -2.56 -15.29 -6.87
CA ASN A 128 -3.00 -13.99 -7.38
C ASN A 128 -2.65 -12.85 -6.41
N ALA A 129 -2.59 -13.11 -5.11
CA ALA A 129 -2.20 -12.14 -4.10
C ALA A 129 -0.73 -11.66 -4.26
N LYS A 130 0.12 -12.39 -4.99
CA LYS A 130 1.49 -11.96 -5.34
C LYS A 130 1.52 -10.62 -6.09
N ARG A 131 0.42 -10.23 -6.69
CA ARG A 131 0.21 -8.95 -7.38
C ARG A 131 -0.56 -7.93 -6.54
N GLY A 132 -0.91 -8.26 -5.32
CA GLY A 132 -1.81 -7.49 -4.48
C GLY A 132 -3.25 -7.49 -5.03
N ILE A 133 -4.20 -7.55 -4.14
CA ILE A 133 -5.62 -7.48 -4.49
C ILE A 133 -6.28 -6.43 -3.60
N ARG A 134 -7.14 -5.58 -4.17
CA ARG A 134 -8.01 -4.68 -3.41
C ARG A 134 -9.46 -5.06 -3.61
N ILE A 135 -10.18 -5.13 -2.52
CA ILE A 135 -11.62 -5.37 -2.47
C ILE A 135 -12.26 -4.22 -1.71
N SER A 136 -13.19 -3.51 -2.34
CA SER A 136 -13.95 -2.45 -1.69
C SER A 136 -15.29 -3.01 -1.24
N THR A 137 -15.43 -3.24 0.06
CA THR A 137 -16.65 -3.82 0.62
C THR A 137 -17.54 -2.80 1.32
N LYS A 138 -18.84 -2.93 1.10
CA LYS A 138 -19.86 -2.22 1.89
C LYS A 138 -20.22 -2.98 3.17
N ASN A 139 -19.96 -4.28 3.22
CA ASN A 139 -20.33 -5.15 4.34
C ASN A 139 -19.14 -5.43 5.27
N LYS A 140 -18.69 -4.37 5.97
CA LYS A 140 -17.58 -4.44 6.92
C LYS A 140 -17.87 -5.39 8.09
N THR A 141 -19.08 -5.38 8.62
CA THR A 141 -19.49 -6.18 9.77
C THR A 141 -19.25 -7.66 9.51
N ARG A 142 -19.70 -8.16 8.35
CA ARG A 142 -19.53 -9.58 8.01
C ARG A 142 -18.07 -9.99 7.84
N LEU A 143 -17.20 -9.08 7.40
CA LEU A 143 -15.76 -9.34 7.36
C LEU A 143 -15.15 -9.35 8.77
N LEU A 144 -15.51 -8.37 9.60
CA LEU A 144 -15.05 -8.34 10.99
C LEU A 144 -15.46 -9.60 11.76
N ASP A 145 -16.70 -10.06 11.59
CA ASP A 145 -17.16 -11.33 12.17
C ASP A 145 -16.29 -12.51 11.72
N SER A 146 -15.86 -12.53 10.45
CA SER A 146 -14.94 -13.58 9.95
C SER A 146 -13.57 -13.52 10.65
N PHE A 147 -12.99 -12.32 10.82
CA PHE A 147 -11.72 -12.17 11.54
C PHE A 147 -11.86 -12.57 13.02
N GLN A 148 -12.96 -12.18 13.68
CA GLN A 148 -13.23 -12.56 15.07
C GLN A 148 -13.36 -14.07 15.24
N ARG A 149 -14.05 -14.77 14.34
CA ARG A 149 -14.13 -16.24 14.36
C ARG A 149 -12.77 -16.89 14.17
N ILE A 150 -11.93 -16.37 13.27
CA ILE A 150 -10.57 -16.89 13.07
C ILE A 150 -9.73 -16.72 14.35
N GLU A 151 -9.91 -15.62 15.08
CA GLU A 151 -9.18 -15.33 16.32
C GLU A 151 -9.70 -16.16 17.50
N SER A 152 -11.04 -16.28 17.65
CA SER A 152 -11.68 -16.99 18.77
C SER A 152 -11.62 -18.51 18.64
N ASP A 153 -11.80 -19.02 17.42
CA ASP A 153 -11.82 -20.45 17.16
C ASP A 153 -10.40 -20.98 16.98
N LYS A 154 -10.03 -21.91 17.85
CA LYS A 154 -8.68 -22.51 17.83
C LYS A 154 -8.65 -23.84 17.09
N ALA A 155 -7.46 -24.34 16.85
CA ALA A 155 -7.20 -25.63 16.19
C ALA A 155 -7.85 -25.73 14.79
N SER A 156 -8.46 -26.86 14.47
CA SER A 156 -9.04 -27.14 13.14
C SER A 156 -10.15 -26.17 12.74
N ARG A 157 -10.94 -25.68 13.69
CA ARG A 157 -12.03 -24.74 13.38
C ARG A 157 -11.50 -23.39 12.92
N GLY A 158 -10.40 -22.92 13.49
CA GLY A 158 -9.76 -21.68 13.06
C GLY A 158 -9.24 -21.76 11.61
N ILE A 159 -8.62 -22.88 11.20
CA ILE A 159 -8.17 -23.04 9.81
C ILE A 159 -9.34 -23.13 8.82
N ILE A 160 -10.46 -23.77 9.22
CA ILE A 160 -11.68 -23.78 8.40
C ILE A 160 -12.18 -22.35 8.15
N ASN A 161 -12.24 -21.52 9.19
CA ASN A 161 -12.65 -20.11 9.06
C ASN A 161 -11.70 -19.31 8.15
N VAL A 162 -10.39 -19.60 8.16
CA VAL A 162 -9.41 -19.01 7.24
C VAL A 162 -9.74 -19.39 5.80
N LEU A 163 -10.01 -20.67 5.51
CA LEU A 163 -10.38 -21.14 4.19
C LEU A 163 -11.69 -20.50 3.72
N GLU A 164 -12.72 -20.44 4.56
CA GLU A 164 -13.98 -19.77 4.25
C GLU A 164 -13.80 -18.30 3.92
N LEU A 165 -12.92 -17.58 4.63
CA LEU A 165 -12.59 -16.20 4.29
C LEU A 165 -11.91 -16.11 2.93
N CYS A 166 -10.91 -16.96 2.64
CA CYS A 166 -10.23 -16.99 1.35
C CYS A 166 -11.20 -17.27 0.18
N MET A 167 -12.06 -18.28 0.32
CA MET A 167 -13.09 -18.60 -0.69
C MET A 167 -14.03 -17.44 -0.95
N ARG A 168 -14.49 -16.76 0.10
CA ARG A 168 -15.35 -15.57 0.00
C ARG A 168 -14.66 -14.44 -0.73
N LEU A 169 -13.39 -14.16 -0.41
CA LEU A 169 -12.62 -13.08 -1.04
C LEU A 169 -12.30 -13.41 -2.51
N ASN A 170 -12.03 -14.67 -2.82
CA ASN A 170 -11.80 -15.14 -4.18
C ASN A 170 -13.04 -14.99 -5.08
N SER A 171 -14.23 -15.18 -4.52
CA SER A 171 -15.49 -15.05 -5.26
C SER A 171 -15.93 -13.61 -5.53
N ASP A 172 -15.23 -12.61 -4.99
CA ASP A 172 -15.62 -11.20 -5.14
C ASP A 172 -15.27 -10.67 -6.54
N LYS A 173 -16.31 -10.49 -7.37
CA LYS A 173 -16.21 -9.95 -8.74
C LYS A 173 -15.67 -8.51 -8.82
N LYS A 174 -15.58 -7.80 -7.68
CA LYS A 174 -15.03 -6.44 -7.59
C LYS A 174 -13.56 -6.43 -7.19
N ALA A 175 -12.98 -7.58 -6.98
CA ALA A 175 -11.55 -7.72 -6.71
C ALA A 175 -10.72 -7.13 -7.87
N LYS A 176 -9.79 -6.25 -7.54
CA LYS A 176 -8.87 -5.63 -8.51
C LYS A 176 -7.46 -6.03 -8.18
N HIS A 177 -6.75 -6.59 -9.16
CA HIS A 177 -5.30 -6.73 -9.06
C HIS A 177 -4.64 -5.35 -9.08
N LEU A 178 -3.64 -5.17 -8.22
CA LEU A 178 -3.03 -3.87 -8.00
C LEU A 178 -1.73 -3.73 -8.79
N SER A 179 -0.79 -4.65 -8.60
CA SER A 179 0.52 -4.59 -9.26
C SER A 179 0.52 -5.36 -10.60
N HIS A 180 1.24 -4.81 -11.55
CA HIS A 180 1.54 -5.47 -12.83
C HIS A 180 2.79 -6.36 -12.76
N ILE A 181 3.49 -6.39 -11.62
CA ILE A 181 4.80 -7.01 -11.45
C ILE A 181 4.69 -8.21 -10.52
N ASP A 182 5.29 -9.33 -10.92
CA ASP A 182 5.66 -10.40 -10.01
C ASP A 182 6.99 -10.05 -9.34
N TYR A 183 6.94 -9.66 -8.06
CA TYR A 183 8.10 -9.21 -7.27
C TYR A 183 9.07 -10.33 -6.86
N LYS A 184 8.97 -11.55 -7.41
CA LYS A 184 9.95 -12.62 -7.19
C LYS A 184 11.41 -12.23 -7.46
N SER A 185 11.64 -11.12 -8.15
CA SER A 185 12.96 -10.73 -8.69
C SER A 185 13.67 -9.58 -7.95
N ILE A 186 13.19 -9.09 -6.80
CA ILE A 186 13.96 -8.12 -6.01
C ILE A 186 15.01 -8.90 -5.19
N SER A 187 16.03 -9.38 -5.89
CA SER A 187 17.06 -10.27 -5.34
C SER A 187 18.16 -9.56 -4.56
N LYS A 188 18.16 -8.22 -4.48
CA LYS A 188 19.16 -7.46 -3.73
C LYS A 188 18.48 -6.59 -2.67
N GLU A 189 18.72 -6.91 -1.43
CA GLU A 189 18.27 -6.17 -0.25
C GLU A 189 18.61 -4.66 -0.34
N SER A 190 19.77 -4.32 -0.91
CA SER A 190 20.20 -2.95 -1.15
C SER A 190 19.29 -2.15 -2.10
N ASP A 191 18.69 -2.78 -3.11
CA ASP A 191 17.80 -2.10 -4.05
C ASP A 191 16.45 -1.76 -3.42
N GLY A 192 15.96 -2.62 -2.53
CA GLY A 192 14.75 -2.36 -1.75
C GLY A 192 14.91 -1.17 -0.80
N GLN A 193 16.09 -1.04 -0.20
CA GLN A 193 16.45 0.07 0.69
C GLN A 193 16.44 1.43 -0.04
N ILE A 194 17.06 1.45 -1.22
CA ILE A 194 17.11 2.65 -2.06
C ILE A 194 15.69 3.07 -2.47
N LEU A 195 14.86 2.11 -2.88
CA LEU A 195 13.47 2.39 -3.27
C LEU A 195 12.67 2.93 -2.07
N ASN A 196 12.82 2.33 -0.89
CA ASN A 196 12.17 2.83 0.32
C ASN A 196 12.55 4.27 0.61
N ALA A 197 13.86 4.60 0.63
CA ALA A 197 14.32 5.97 0.87
C ALA A 197 13.72 6.96 -0.14
N VAL A 198 13.70 6.59 -1.44
CA VAL A 198 13.12 7.41 -2.49
C VAL A 198 11.59 7.58 -2.31
N PHE A 199 10.88 6.52 -1.94
CA PHE A 199 9.43 6.58 -1.73
C PHE A 199 9.08 7.44 -0.51
N GLN A 200 9.75 7.23 0.62
CA GLN A 200 9.53 8.04 1.84
C GLN A 200 9.83 9.52 1.60
N PHE A 201 10.97 9.81 0.95
CA PHE A 201 11.30 11.18 0.59
C PHE A 201 10.22 11.80 -0.30
N THR A 202 9.75 11.06 -1.31
CA THR A 202 8.72 11.57 -2.22
C THR A 202 7.39 11.80 -1.51
N LEU A 203 6.93 10.86 -0.67
CA LEU A 203 5.70 10.99 0.10
C LEU A 203 5.73 12.16 1.08
N SER A 204 6.90 12.45 1.67
CA SER A 204 7.07 13.57 2.60
C SER A 204 7.19 14.93 1.90
N ASN A 205 7.68 14.97 0.65
CA ASN A 205 8.07 16.21 -0.03
C ASN A 205 7.37 16.42 -1.38
N PHE A 206 6.37 15.63 -1.78
CA PHE A 206 5.76 15.70 -3.12
C PHE A 206 5.18 17.07 -3.49
N ARG A 207 4.88 17.90 -2.49
CA ARG A 207 4.37 19.27 -2.70
C ARG A 207 5.46 20.23 -3.16
N GLU A 208 6.71 19.90 -2.88
CA GLU A 208 7.88 20.68 -3.24
C GLU A 208 8.36 20.36 -4.66
N ASP A 209 9.27 21.19 -5.19
CA ASP A 209 9.92 20.93 -6.46
C ASP A 209 11.05 19.90 -6.27
N ILE A 210 10.73 18.64 -6.54
CA ILE A 210 11.68 17.53 -6.43
C ILE A 210 12.42 17.35 -7.75
N SER A 211 13.72 17.69 -7.77
CA SER A 211 14.57 17.45 -8.92
C SER A 211 14.95 15.98 -9.05
N LEU A 212 15.18 15.54 -10.30
CA LEU A 212 15.69 14.19 -10.57
C LEU A 212 17.09 13.99 -9.97
N ASP A 213 17.90 15.04 -9.93
CA ASP A 213 19.25 15.01 -9.32
C ASP A 213 19.18 14.72 -7.82
N THR A 214 18.21 15.29 -7.11
CA THR A 214 18.01 15.05 -5.68
C THR A 214 17.81 13.57 -5.39
N VAL A 215 16.87 12.94 -6.07
CA VAL A 215 16.55 11.50 -5.83
C VAL A 215 17.63 10.56 -6.37
N ALA A 216 18.34 10.97 -7.43
CA ALA A 216 19.46 10.21 -7.95
C ALA A 216 20.65 10.21 -6.96
N LYS A 217 20.96 11.34 -6.32
CA LYS A 217 21.96 11.45 -5.25
C LYS A 217 21.59 10.58 -4.05
N MET A 218 20.32 10.57 -3.62
CA MET A 218 19.85 9.69 -2.55
C MET A 218 20.08 8.20 -2.88
N ALA A 219 19.95 7.85 -4.14
CA ALA A 219 20.19 6.49 -4.63
C ALA A 219 21.69 6.18 -4.89
N ASN A 220 22.62 7.12 -4.62
CA ASN A 220 24.03 7.04 -5.01
C ASN A 220 24.22 6.68 -6.48
N ARG A 221 23.45 7.32 -7.37
CA ARG A 221 23.46 7.06 -8.82
C ARG A 221 23.47 8.37 -9.60
N SER A 222 23.99 8.31 -10.83
CA SER A 222 23.74 9.39 -11.79
C SER A 222 22.25 9.42 -12.17
N PRO A 223 21.69 10.58 -12.60
CA PRO A 223 20.28 10.69 -13.00
C PRO A 223 19.86 9.64 -14.03
N ALA A 224 20.68 9.40 -15.04
CA ALA A 224 20.40 8.39 -16.06
C ALA A 224 20.41 6.95 -15.51
N ALA A 225 21.34 6.63 -14.59
CA ALA A 225 21.40 5.33 -13.95
C ALA A 225 20.21 5.14 -12.97
N PHE A 226 19.83 6.19 -12.24
CA PHE A 226 18.65 6.20 -11.39
C PHE A 226 17.36 5.97 -12.20
N CYS A 227 17.16 6.67 -13.31
CA CYS A 227 16.01 6.48 -14.18
C CYS A 227 15.87 5.02 -14.65
N ARG A 228 16.97 4.40 -15.10
CA ARG A 228 16.97 2.99 -15.50
C ARG A 228 16.68 2.05 -14.33
N PHE A 229 17.32 2.30 -13.19
CA PHE A 229 17.11 1.55 -11.95
C PHE A 229 15.64 1.62 -11.50
N PHE A 230 15.12 2.84 -11.34
CA PHE A 230 13.76 3.07 -10.87
C PHE A 230 12.73 2.43 -11.80
N LYS A 231 12.85 2.67 -13.14
CA LYS A 231 11.97 2.07 -14.14
C LYS A 231 12.06 0.54 -14.17
N LYS A 232 13.26 -0.04 -14.00
CA LYS A 232 13.44 -1.50 -13.94
C LYS A 232 12.73 -2.09 -12.73
N ARG A 233 12.74 -1.41 -11.58
CA ARG A 233 12.19 -1.88 -10.30
C ARG A 233 10.71 -1.59 -10.11
N THR A 234 10.22 -0.46 -10.63
CA THR A 234 8.84 0.01 -10.43
C THR A 234 8.00 -0.03 -11.70
N ARG A 235 8.61 -0.38 -12.87
CA ARG A 235 8.00 -0.36 -14.20
C ARG A 235 7.46 1.00 -14.65
N LYS A 236 7.66 2.05 -13.89
CA LYS A 236 7.30 3.43 -14.23
C LYS A 236 8.47 4.39 -14.05
N THR A 237 8.42 5.53 -14.69
CA THR A 237 9.43 6.57 -14.47
C THR A 237 9.21 7.23 -13.12
N TYR A 238 10.27 7.82 -12.52
CA TYR A 238 10.13 8.57 -11.26
C TYR A 238 9.14 9.74 -11.39
N VAL A 239 9.17 10.46 -12.50
CA VAL A 239 8.22 11.56 -12.75
C VAL A 239 6.77 11.06 -12.82
N SER A 240 6.53 9.89 -13.41
CA SER A 240 5.19 9.26 -13.40
C SER A 240 4.76 8.92 -11.99
N PHE A 241 5.65 8.33 -11.20
CA PHE A 241 5.42 8.01 -9.78
C PHE A 241 5.08 9.28 -8.96
N LEU A 242 5.89 10.33 -9.07
CA LEU A 242 5.65 11.61 -8.39
C LEU A 242 4.29 12.22 -8.78
N ASN A 243 3.95 12.19 -10.07
CA ASN A 243 2.65 12.68 -10.53
C ASN A 243 1.49 11.84 -9.98
N GLU A 244 1.63 10.51 -9.88
CA GLU A 244 0.62 9.64 -9.28
C GLU A 244 0.39 9.99 -7.80
N VAL A 245 1.46 10.20 -7.03
CA VAL A 245 1.37 10.65 -5.62
C VAL A 245 0.63 11.98 -5.52
N ARG A 246 1.01 12.97 -6.33
CA ARG A 246 0.36 14.29 -6.37
C ARG A 246 -1.13 14.22 -6.73
N ILE A 247 -1.48 13.39 -7.71
CA ILE A 247 -2.87 13.22 -8.13
C ILE A 247 -3.70 12.48 -7.08
N GLN A 248 -3.14 11.51 -6.35
CA GLN A 248 -3.86 10.87 -5.22
C GLN A 248 -4.21 11.89 -4.14
N GLU A 249 -3.29 12.77 -3.78
CA GLU A 249 -3.60 13.87 -2.86
C GLU A 249 -4.67 14.81 -3.44
N ALA A 250 -4.58 15.14 -4.72
CA ALA A 250 -5.61 15.96 -5.37
C ALA A 250 -7.00 15.32 -5.32
N CYS A 251 -7.11 14.02 -5.50
CA CYS A 251 -8.37 13.28 -5.34
C CYS A 251 -8.93 13.42 -3.92
N THR A 252 -8.09 13.35 -2.90
CA THR A 252 -8.49 13.55 -1.50
C THR A 252 -8.96 14.98 -1.25
N LEU A 253 -8.24 15.98 -1.76
CA LEU A 253 -8.59 17.41 -1.59
C LEU A 253 -9.86 17.79 -2.36
N LEU A 254 -10.12 17.17 -3.51
CA LEU A 254 -11.34 17.44 -4.31
C LEU A 254 -12.63 17.04 -3.58
N LEU A 255 -12.57 16.10 -2.64
CA LEU A 255 -13.71 15.68 -1.82
C LEU A 255 -13.96 16.59 -0.62
N LYS A 256 -13.05 17.52 -0.32
CA LYS A 256 -13.25 18.54 0.74
C LYS A 256 -14.05 19.69 0.17
N PRO A 257 -15.10 20.17 0.87
CA PRO A 257 -15.80 21.40 0.47
C PRO A 257 -14.83 22.59 0.57
N ASN A 258 -15.03 23.62 -0.24
CA ASN A 258 -14.37 24.92 -0.18
C ASN A 258 -12.98 25.06 -0.80
N LEU A 259 -12.39 24.04 -1.43
CA LEU A 259 -11.15 24.19 -2.20
C LEU A 259 -11.46 24.29 -3.70
N ASN A 260 -10.95 25.33 -4.37
CA ASN A 260 -11.08 25.39 -5.82
C ASN A 260 -9.99 24.53 -6.51
N ILE A 261 -10.23 24.17 -7.76
CA ILE A 261 -9.32 23.27 -8.53
C ILE A 261 -7.94 23.91 -8.73
N TYR A 262 -7.88 25.21 -8.84
CA TYR A 262 -6.63 25.96 -8.99
C TYR A 262 -5.77 25.86 -7.72
N GLU A 263 -6.37 26.08 -6.55
CA GLU A 263 -5.71 25.91 -5.26
C GLU A 263 -5.18 24.47 -5.07
N ILE A 264 -6.02 23.47 -5.38
CA ILE A 264 -5.64 22.06 -5.29
C ILE A 264 -4.43 21.75 -6.18
N CYS A 265 -4.40 22.29 -7.40
CA CYS A 265 -3.26 22.13 -8.31
C CYS A 265 -1.95 22.53 -7.63
N PHE A 266 -1.88 23.72 -7.05
CA PHE A 266 -0.65 24.22 -6.43
C PHE A 266 -0.34 23.54 -5.09
N GLN A 267 -1.35 23.29 -4.25
CA GLN A 267 -1.18 22.56 -2.99
C GLN A 267 -0.66 21.15 -3.18
N THR A 268 -0.85 20.56 -4.35
CA THR A 268 -0.35 19.22 -4.68
C THR A 268 0.99 19.23 -5.42
N GLY A 269 1.64 20.38 -5.52
CA GLY A 269 2.99 20.51 -6.08
C GLY A 269 3.06 20.62 -7.62
N PHE A 270 1.93 20.85 -8.30
CA PHE A 270 1.96 21.18 -9.72
C PHE A 270 2.14 22.68 -9.92
N ASN A 271 3.03 23.07 -10.80
CA ASN A 271 3.32 24.47 -11.13
C ASN A 271 2.48 24.99 -12.30
N ASN A 272 1.64 24.13 -12.91
CA ASN A 272 0.87 24.49 -14.10
C ASN A 272 -0.45 23.72 -14.15
N ILE A 273 -1.56 24.45 -14.21
CA ILE A 273 -2.91 23.91 -14.23
C ILE A 273 -3.21 23.03 -15.45
N SER A 274 -2.63 23.34 -16.62
CA SER A 274 -2.82 22.53 -17.83
C SER A 274 -2.15 21.16 -17.70
N ASN A 275 -0.93 21.14 -17.13
CA ASN A 275 -0.24 19.88 -16.85
C ASN A 275 -0.99 19.06 -15.78
N PHE A 276 -1.45 19.71 -14.71
CA PHE A 276 -2.28 19.10 -13.67
C PHE A 276 -3.51 18.43 -14.28
N ASN A 277 -4.33 19.14 -15.04
CA ASN A 277 -5.53 18.61 -15.66
C ASN A 277 -5.25 17.41 -16.58
N ARG A 278 -4.17 17.51 -17.38
CA ARG A 278 -3.72 16.41 -18.26
C ARG A 278 -3.32 15.17 -17.46
N GLN A 279 -2.50 15.32 -16.42
CA GLN A 279 -2.07 14.21 -15.57
C GLN A 279 -3.24 13.63 -14.77
N PHE A 280 -4.11 14.49 -14.25
CA PHE A 280 -5.30 14.06 -13.51
C PHE A 280 -6.20 13.18 -14.40
N LYS A 281 -6.53 13.65 -15.61
CA LYS A 281 -7.34 12.85 -16.55
C LYS A 281 -6.64 11.55 -16.96
N LYS A 282 -5.33 11.59 -17.19
CA LYS A 282 -4.54 10.41 -17.54
C LYS A 282 -4.57 9.33 -16.45
N ILE A 283 -4.47 9.73 -15.18
CA ILE A 283 -4.33 8.82 -14.04
C ILE A 283 -5.69 8.34 -13.54
N THR A 284 -6.69 9.22 -13.49
CA THR A 284 -8.02 8.91 -12.91
C THR A 284 -9.09 8.55 -13.94
N GLY A 285 -8.88 8.89 -15.19
CA GLY A 285 -9.90 8.81 -16.26
C GLY A 285 -10.89 9.97 -16.27
N PHE A 286 -10.90 10.84 -15.24
CA PHE A 286 -11.83 11.96 -15.09
C PHE A 286 -11.10 13.30 -15.18
N THR A 287 -11.83 14.36 -15.53
CA THR A 287 -11.36 15.72 -15.22
C THR A 287 -11.51 15.99 -13.72
N PRO A 288 -10.73 16.91 -13.10
CA PRO A 288 -10.88 17.23 -11.68
C PRO A 288 -12.32 17.61 -11.29
N LYS A 289 -13.00 18.42 -12.12
CA LYS A 289 -14.41 18.79 -11.92
C LYS A 289 -15.33 17.57 -12.03
N GLY A 290 -15.11 16.71 -13.04
CA GLY A 290 -15.88 15.47 -13.22
C GLY A 290 -15.72 14.51 -12.06
N TYR A 291 -14.49 14.39 -11.51
CA TYR A 291 -14.19 13.56 -10.34
C TYR A 291 -14.94 14.06 -9.09
N ARG A 292 -14.92 15.37 -8.81
CA ARG A 292 -15.64 15.99 -7.69
C ARG A 292 -17.15 15.74 -7.76
N ASN A 293 -17.73 15.80 -8.97
CA ASN A 293 -19.18 15.61 -9.15
C ASN A 293 -19.62 14.15 -9.07
N ALA A 294 -18.70 13.19 -9.29
CA ALA A 294 -18.99 11.75 -9.32
C ALA A 294 -18.79 11.07 -7.95
N HIS A 295 -18.14 11.74 -7.00
CA HIS A 295 -17.75 11.19 -5.68
C HIS A 295 -18.19 12.11 -4.54
#